data_d63d0e9c37e658f665ddf28434c36271
#
_entry.id   d63d0e9c37e658f665ddf28434c36271
#
_cell.length_a   1.000
_cell.length_b   1.000
_cell.length_c   1.000
_cell.angle_alpha   90.00
_cell.angle_beta   90.00
_cell.angle_gamma   90.00
#
_symmetry.space_group_name_H-M   'P 1'
#
loop_
_entity.id
_entity.type
_entity.pdbx_description
1 polymer ?
#
loop_
_entity_poly.entity_id
_entity_poly.type
_entity_poly.pdbx_seq_one_letter_code
_entity_poly.pdbx_strand_id
1 'polypeptide(L)'
;MSVPRTLYARSGEVHLAYQVIGDGPRDIVLVLDWASHLEALWEQALVAEFITALNRFARVIWFDMRGVGLSDRVVDGAVSAEDWLEDVTAVMDAAGSERATVVGHGHAVQLAVLFAATHPERVDSLVLINGFGMSRDIRDAAI
;
A
#
# COMPACT_ATOMS: atom_id res chain seq x y z
N MET A 1 -10.59 2.93 19.33
CA MET A 1 -11.10 2.20 18.14
C MET A 1 -10.53 0.79 18.20
N SER A 2 -11.35 -0.22 17.96
CA SER A 2 -10.84 -1.60 17.88
C SER A 2 -10.00 -1.75 16.61
N VAL A 3 -8.91 -2.54 16.69
CA VAL A 3 -8.11 -2.88 15.51
C VAL A 3 -9.02 -3.53 14.47
N PRO A 4 -9.03 -3.06 13.21
CA PRO A 4 -9.82 -3.65 12.16
C PRO A 4 -9.41 -5.11 11.90
N ARG A 5 -10.36 -5.89 11.39
CA ARG A 5 -10.08 -7.28 11.02
C ARG A 5 -9.07 -7.34 9.89
N THR A 6 -8.03 -8.14 10.04
CA THR A 6 -7.10 -8.48 8.97
C THR A 6 -7.74 -9.53 8.04
N LEU A 7 -7.74 -9.23 6.77
CA LEU A 7 -8.20 -10.08 5.66
C LEU A 7 -7.01 -10.44 4.78
N TYR A 8 -7.20 -11.38 3.86
CA TYR A 8 -6.16 -11.82 2.97
C TYR A 8 -6.61 -11.77 1.51
N ALA A 9 -5.84 -11.08 0.67
CA ALA A 9 -5.98 -11.10 -0.77
C ALA A 9 -5.00 -12.11 -1.36
N ARG A 10 -5.34 -12.73 -2.48
CA ARG A 10 -4.46 -13.66 -3.17
C ARG A 10 -3.85 -13.00 -4.41
N SER A 11 -2.52 -12.96 -4.47
CA SER A 11 -1.74 -12.52 -5.63
C SER A 11 -0.84 -13.66 -6.08
N GLY A 12 -1.24 -14.37 -7.16
CA GLY A 12 -0.59 -15.62 -7.52
C GLY A 12 -0.71 -16.66 -6.41
N GLU A 13 0.43 -17.13 -5.91
CA GLU A 13 0.51 -18.07 -4.77
C GLU A 13 0.70 -17.36 -3.42
N VAL A 14 0.81 -16.02 -3.40
CA VAL A 14 1.06 -15.23 -2.19
C VAL A 14 -0.25 -14.73 -1.59
N HIS A 15 -0.40 -14.84 -0.27
CA HIS A 15 -1.48 -14.22 0.48
C HIS A 15 -1.00 -12.91 1.09
N LEU A 16 -1.71 -11.83 0.79
CA LEU A 16 -1.41 -10.49 1.24
C LEU A 16 -2.38 -10.08 2.33
N ALA A 17 -1.84 -9.77 3.50
CA ALA A 17 -2.64 -9.26 4.60
C ALA A 17 -3.08 -7.82 4.31
N TYR A 18 -4.37 -7.53 4.44
CA TYR A 18 -4.91 -6.19 4.27
C TYR A 18 -6.03 -5.88 5.25
N GLN A 19 -6.30 -4.62 5.44
CA GLN A 19 -7.41 -4.12 6.24
C GLN A 19 -8.17 -3.05 5.47
N VAL A 20 -9.48 -3.00 5.68
CA VAL A 20 -10.37 -1.96 5.16
C VAL A 20 -10.97 -1.22 6.33
N ILE A 21 -10.84 0.08 6.35
CA ILE A 21 -11.31 0.96 7.42
C ILE A 21 -12.32 1.93 6.86
N GLY A 22 -13.52 1.89 7.43
CA GLY A 22 -14.60 2.79 7.05
C GLY A 22 -15.35 2.39 5.78
N ASP A 23 -16.29 3.24 5.41
CA ASP A 23 -17.24 3.05 4.30
C ASP A 23 -17.44 4.36 3.51
N GLY A 24 -16.48 5.26 3.58
CA GLY A 24 -16.53 6.54 2.86
C GLY A 24 -16.71 6.38 1.35
N PRO A 25 -17.15 7.45 0.68
CA PRO A 25 -17.53 7.39 -0.75
C PRO A 25 -16.34 7.32 -1.71
N ARG A 26 -15.13 7.44 -1.19
CA ARG A 26 -13.88 7.38 -1.97
C ARG A 26 -12.91 6.41 -1.33
N ASP A 27 -12.17 5.70 -2.15
CA ASP A 27 -11.13 4.79 -1.71
C ASP A 27 -9.77 5.47 -1.66
N ILE A 28 -9.05 5.21 -0.58
CA ILE A 28 -7.63 5.52 -0.45
C ILE A 28 -6.89 4.20 -0.26
N VAL A 29 -5.93 3.92 -1.12
CA VAL A 29 -5.02 2.77 -0.98
C VAL A 29 -3.67 3.29 -0.48
N LEU A 30 -3.27 2.84 0.70
CA LEU A 30 -1.97 3.17 1.28
C LEU A 30 -0.96 2.09 0.92
N VAL A 31 0.03 2.46 0.14
CA VAL A 31 1.20 1.63 -0.16
C VAL A 31 2.33 2.10 0.76
N LEU A 32 2.52 1.33 1.84
CA LEU A 32 3.48 1.66 2.88
C LEU A 32 4.86 1.10 2.55
N ASP A 33 5.85 1.60 3.26
CA ASP A 33 7.23 1.14 3.15
C ASP A 33 7.38 -0.33 3.59
N TRP A 34 8.52 -0.93 3.29
CA TRP A 34 8.87 -2.32 3.58
C TRP A 34 8.85 -2.68 5.08
N ALA A 35 8.85 -1.72 5.96
CA ALA A 35 8.77 -1.92 7.41
C ALA A 35 7.35 -1.72 7.91
N SER A 36 6.43 -2.64 7.59
CA SER A 36 5.05 -2.58 8.07
C SER A 36 4.64 -3.88 8.78
N HIS A 37 3.63 -3.77 9.60
CA HIS A 37 2.89 -4.87 10.22
C HIS A 37 1.54 -4.31 10.64
N LEU A 38 0.50 -4.63 9.88
CA LEU A 38 -0.82 -4.00 9.97
C LEU A 38 -1.36 -3.90 11.40
N GLU A 39 -1.28 -4.97 12.18
CA GLU A 39 -1.82 -4.99 13.53
C GLU A 39 -0.96 -4.21 14.51
N ALA A 40 0.37 -4.34 14.43
CA ALA A 40 1.30 -3.65 15.31
C ALA A 40 1.32 -2.12 15.08
N LEU A 41 1.05 -1.67 13.85
CA LEU A 41 0.99 -0.24 13.54
C LEU A 41 -0.14 0.49 14.29
N TRP A 42 -1.21 -0.21 14.67
CA TRP A 42 -2.28 0.37 15.48
C TRP A 42 -1.86 0.73 16.90
N GLU A 43 -0.78 0.15 17.41
CA GLU A 43 -0.21 0.50 18.71
C GLU A 43 0.51 1.86 18.68
N GLN A 44 0.83 2.36 17.50
CA GLN A 44 1.46 3.65 17.30
C GLN A 44 0.39 4.75 17.19
N ALA A 45 0.30 5.60 18.19
CA ALA A 45 -0.74 6.64 18.27
C ALA A 45 -0.82 7.52 17.03
N LEU A 46 0.33 7.95 16.46
CA LEU A 46 0.35 8.78 15.27
C LEU A 46 -0.21 8.08 14.03
N VAL A 47 0.04 6.77 13.88
CA VAL A 47 -0.50 5.99 12.77
C VAL A 47 -2.01 5.83 12.94
N ALA A 48 -2.47 5.46 14.12
CA ALA A 48 -3.88 5.31 14.42
C ALA A 48 -4.64 6.63 14.21
N GLU A 49 -4.09 7.76 14.63
CA GLU A 49 -4.65 9.09 14.41
C GLU A 49 -4.71 9.44 12.92
N PHE A 50 -3.64 9.17 12.17
CA PHE A 50 -3.57 9.41 10.73
C PHE A 50 -4.64 8.62 9.97
N ILE A 51 -4.73 7.29 10.21
CA ILE A 51 -5.74 6.44 9.58
C ILE A 51 -7.15 6.89 9.97
N THR A 52 -7.36 7.23 11.25
CA THR A 52 -8.66 7.73 11.74
C THR A 52 -9.04 9.05 11.07
N ALA A 53 -8.08 9.93 10.84
CA ALA A 53 -8.33 11.21 10.16
C ALA A 53 -8.73 10.99 8.68
N LEU A 54 -8.05 10.10 7.98
CA LEU A 54 -8.41 9.72 6.60
C LEU A 54 -9.82 9.09 6.54
N ASN A 55 -10.14 8.25 7.51
CA ASN A 55 -11.43 7.57 7.58
C ASN A 55 -12.65 8.51 7.77
N ARG A 56 -12.43 9.78 8.12
CA ARG A 56 -13.53 10.76 8.21
C ARG A 56 -14.16 11.10 6.86
N PHE A 57 -13.46 10.88 5.77
CA PHE A 57 -13.91 11.27 4.44
C PHE A 57 -13.68 10.22 3.35
N ALA A 58 -13.03 9.11 3.67
CA ALA A 58 -12.69 8.06 2.72
C ALA A 58 -12.75 6.67 3.37
N ARG A 59 -12.89 5.64 2.54
CA ARG A 59 -12.63 4.25 2.91
C ARG A 59 -11.14 3.99 2.70
N VAL A 60 -10.44 3.61 3.75
CA VAL A 60 -8.98 3.40 3.73
C VAL A 60 -8.67 1.92 3.58
N ILE A 61 -7.88 1.58 2.60
CA ILE A 61 -7.37 0.24 2.32
C ILE A 61 -5.86 0.29 2.49
N TRP A 62 -5.31 -0.55 3.34
CA TRP A 62 -3.87 -0.68 3.49
C TRP A 62 -3.48 -2.15 3.63
N PHE A 63 -2.25 -2.47 3.33
CA PHE A 63 -1.79 -3.85 3.31
C PHE A 63 -0.29 -3.96 3.61
N ASP A 64 0.10 -5.12 4.09
CA ASP A 64 1.50 -5.51 4.17
C ASP A 64 1.95 -6.04 2.81
N MET A 65 3.04 -5.52 2.29
CA MET A 65 3.63 -6.01 1.03
C MET A 65 4.07 -7.47 1.17
N ARG A 66 4.18 -8.18 0.05
CA ARG A 66 4.71 -9.55 0.07
C ARG A 66 6.06 -9.62 0.79
N GLY A 67 6.25 -10.63 1.61
CA GLY A 67 7.44 -10.80 2.45
C GLY A 67 7.48 -9.94 3.72
N VAL A 68 6.48 -9.11 3.97
CA VAL A 68 6.44 -8.15 5.07
C VAL A 68 5.26 -8.43 5.99
N GLY A 69 5.42 -8.12 7.27
CA GLY A 69 4.36 -8.16 8.28
C GLY A 69 3.61 -9.49 8.33
N LEU A 70 2.31 -9.42 8.10
CA LEU A 70 1.39 -10.57 8.11
C LEU A 70 1.21 -11.24 6.74
N SER A 71 1.78 -10.67 5.69
CA SER A 71 1.76 -11.27 4.35
C SER A 71 2.72 -12.46 4.25
N ASP A 72 2.47 -13.35 3.29
CA ASP A 72 3.30 -14.52 3.06
C ASP A 72 4.75 -14.14 2.79
N ARG A 73 5.67 -14.98 3.27
CA ARG A 73 7.10 -14.85 3.00
C ARG A 73 7.42 -15.19 1.54
N VAL A 74 8.34 -14.46 0.97
CA VAL A 74 8.93 -14.80 -0.32
C VAL A 74 10.05 -15.79 -0.06
N VAL A 75 9.87 -17.04 -0.53
CA VAL A 75 10.81 -18.13 -0.23
C VAL A 75 11.88 -18.25 -1.32
N ASP A 76 11.53 -17.96 -2.57
CA ASP A 76 12.43 -18.15 -3.72
C ASP A 76 12.40 -16.94 -4.66
N GLY A 77 13.58 -16.44 -4.98
CA GLY A 77 13.78 -15.43 -6.02
C GLY A 77 13.66 -13.97 -5.55
N ALA A 78 14.02 -13.08 -6.45
CA ALA A 78 13.86 -11.65 -6.28
C ALA A 78 12.42 -11.25 -6.63
N VAL A 79 11.82 -10.40 -5.82
CA VAL A 79 10.50 -9.80 -6.11
C VAL A 79 10.69 -8.78 -7.23
N SER A 80 9.93 -8.94 -8.30
CA SER A 80 9.94 -8.00 -9.42
C SER A 80 9.01 -6.80 -9.18
N ALA A 81 9.16 -5.76 -9.99
CA ALA A 81 8.23 -4.63 -9.96
C ALA A 81 6.81 -5.08 -10.37
N GLU A 82 6.72 -6.00 -11.32
CA GLU A 82 5.46 -6.59 -11.78
C GLU A 82 4.73 -7.31 -10.65
N ASP A 83 5.44 -8.09 -9.84
CA ASP A 83 4.87 -8.75 -8.66
C ASP A 83 4.22 -7.76 -7.71
N TRP A 84 4.88 -6.63 -7.44
CA TRP A 84 4.34 -5.59 -6.57
C TRP A 84 3.13 -4.86 -7.18
N LEU A 85 3.11 -4.65 -8.49
CA LEU A 85 1.95 -4.09 -9.18
C LEU A 85 0.74 -5.03 -9.11
N GLU A 86 0.97 -6.32 -9.28
CA GLU A 86 -0.05 -7.36 -9.11
C GLU A 86 -0.59 -7.40 -7.69
N ASP A 87 0.26 -7.19 -6.69
CA ASP A 87 -0.16 -7.13 -5.28
C ASP A 87 -1.12 -5.98 -5.00
N VAL A 88 -0.80 -4.78 -5.48
CA VAL A 88 -1.69 -3.62 -5.34
C VAL A 88 -3.04 -3.91 -6.00
N THR A 89 -3.02 -4.47 -7.21
CA THR A 89 -4.23 -4.85 -7.94
C THR A 89 -5.03 -5.90 -7.17
N ALA A 90 -4.39 -6.95 -6.67
CA ALA A 90 -5.05 -8.03 -5.93
C ALA A 90 -5.73 -7.52 -4.65
N VAL A 91 -5.07 -6.62 -3.92
CA VAL A 91 -5.64 -6.01 -2.72
C VAL A 91 -6.83 -5.11 -3.06
N MET A 92 -6.72 -4.29 -4.10
CA MET A 92 -7.83 -3.45 -4.56
C MET A 92 -9.04 -4.30 -4.96
N ASP A 93 -8.82 -5.37 -5.72
CA ASP A 93 -9.88 -6.28 -6.18
C ASP A 93 -10.55 -6.99 -5.00
N ALA A 94 -9.75 -7.51 -4.05
CA ALA A 94 -10.27 -8.16 -2.85
C ALA A 94 -11.07 -7.21 -1.95
N ALA A 95 -10.69 -5.93 -1.90
CA ALA A 95 -11.39 -4.88 -1.19
C ALA A 95 -12.61 -4.33 -1.97
N GLY A 96 -12.82 -4.76 -3.21
CA GLY A 96 -13.89 -4.24 -4.08
C GLY A 96 -13.67 -2.78 -4.49
N SER A 97 -12.41 -2.37 -4.67
CA SER A 97 -12.03 -1.02 -5.09
C SER A 97 -11.72 -1.00 -6.57
N GLU A 98 -12.55 -0.35 -7.35
CA GLU A 98 -12.31 -0.18 -8.79
C GLU A 98 -11.27 0.91 -9.08
N ARG A 99 -11.35 2.01 -8.36
CA ARG A 99 -10.46 3.17 -8.46
C ARG A 99 -10.19 3.76 -7.09
N ALA A 100 -9.00 4.26 -6.88
CA ALA A 100 -8.60 4.85 -5.60
C ALA A 100 -7.63 6.02 -5.75
N THR A 101 -7.57 6.85 -4.72
CA THR A 101 -6.38 7.67 -4.47
C THR A 101 -5.29 6.75 -3.96
N VAL A 102 -4.18 6.65 -4.69
CA VAL A 102 -3.03 5.83 -4.28
C VAL A 102 -2.04 6.72 -3.52
N VAL A 103 -1.72 6.31 -2.32
CA VAL A 103 -0.76 7.02 -1.46
C VAL A 103 0.49 6.17 -1.29
N GLY A 104 1.62 6.64 -1.79
CA GLY A 104 2.93 6.02 -1.61
C GLY A 104 3.72 6.72 -0.50
N HIS A 105 4.33 5.95 0.39
CA HIS A 105 5.17 6.47 1.47
C HIS A 105 6.58 5.86 1.41
N GLY A 106 7.60 6.69 1.57
CA GLY A 106 8.99 6.26 1.61
C GLY A 106 9.44 5.59 0.31
N HIS A 107 9.97 4.39 0.36
CA HIS A 107 10.40 3.62 -0.81
C HIS A 107 9.22 3.19 -1.68
N ALA A 108 8.03 3.04 -1.12
CA ALA A 108 6.82 2.67 -1.87
C ALA A 108 6.32 3.79 -2.80
N VAL A 109 6.87 5.00 -2.71
CA VAL A 109 6.58 6.09 -3.66
C VAL A 109 6.87 5.66 -5.11
N GLN A 110 7.97 4.97 -5.35
CA GLN A 110 8.32 4.50 -6.70
C GLN A 110 7.30 3.49 -7.23
N LEU A 111 6.83 2.59 -6.37
CA LEU A 111 5.78 1.63 -6.73
C LEU A 111 4.45 2.34 -7.00
N ALA A 112 4.06 3.32 -6.18
CA ALA A 112 2.84 4.08 -6.39
C ALA A 112 2.85 4.86 -7.70
N VAL A 113 3.99 5.46 -8.05
CA VAL A 113 4.18 6.15 -9.35
C VAL A 113 4.09 5.16 -10.51
N LEU A 114 4.76 4.01 -10.41
CA LEU A 114 4.73 2.98 -11.44
C LEU A 114 3.32 2.42 -11.62
N PHE A 115 2.61 2.17 -10.51
CA PHE A 115 1.23 1.71 -10.56
C PHE A 115 0.31 2.71 -11.25
N ALA A 116 0.41 4.01 -10.91
CA ALA A 116 -0.38 5.05 -11.56
C ALA A 116 -0.07 5.19 -13.06
N ALA A 117 1.18 4.97 -13.45
CA ALA A 117 1.59 5.03 -14.85
C ALA A 117 1.12 3.83 -15.67
N THR A 118 1.07 2.64 -15.06
CA THR A 118 0.71 1.38 -15.75
C THR A 118 -0.78 1.04 -15.65
N HIS A 119 -1.47 1.53 -14.61
CA HIS A 119 -2.90 1.30 -14.36
C HIS A 119 -3.66 2.63 -14.15
N PRO A 120 -3.60 3.56 -15.09
CA PRO A 120 -4.22 4.88 -14.92
C PRO A 120 -5.74 4.80 -14.72
N GLU A 121 -6.38 3.74 -15.22
CA GLU A 121 -7.81 3.47 -15.02
C GLU A 121 -8.16 3.12 -13.57
N ARG A 122 -7.18 2.70 -12.76
CA ARG A 122 -7.35 2.31 -11.37
C ARG A 122 -7.03 3.45 -10.38
N VAL A 123 -6.52 4.58 -10.87
CA VAL A 123 -6.01 5.68 -10.04
C VAL A 123 -6.79 6.96 -10.28
N ASP A 124 -7.43 7.47 -9.25
CA ASP A 124 -8.10 8.78 -9.27
C ASP A 124 -7.11 9.92 -9.04
N SER A 125 -6.20 9.71 -8.10
CA SER A 125 -5.14 10.66 -7.78
C SER A 125 -3.97 9.94 -7.10
N LEU A 126 -2.82 10.60 -7.09
CA LEU A 126 -1.59 10.07 -6.52
C LEU A 126 -1.07 11.04 -5.46
N VAL A 127 -0.78 10.52 -4.28
CA VAL A 127 -0.17 11.28 -3.17
C VAL A 127 1.16 10.62 -2.80
N LEU A 128 2.21 11.41 -2.75
CA LEU A 128 3.57 10.94 -2.50
C LEU A 128 4.10 11.59 -1.23
N ILE A 129 4.48 10.77 -0.25
CA ILE A 129 4.92 11.21 1.07
C ILE A 129 6.34 10.71 1.32
N ASN A 130 7.26 11.63 1.64
CA ASN A 130 8.65 11.32 1.98
C ASN A 130 9.38 10.43 0.96
N GLY A 131 8.96 10.51 -0.29
CA GLY A 131 9.59 9.77 -1.37
C GLY A 131 10.73 10.57 -2.00
N PHE A 132 11.55 9.84 -2.69
CA PHE A 132 12.55 10.42 -3.58
C PHE A 132 12.35 9.84 -4.98
N GLY A 133 12.81 10.57 -5.97
CA GLY A 133 12.78 10.13 -7.35
C GLY A 133 13.58 8.85 -7.58
N MET A 134 13.93 8.55 -8.79
CA MET A 134 14.68 7.33 -9.09
C MET A 134 16.03 7.32 -8.38
N SER A 135 16.45 6.13 -7.91
CA SER A 135 17.75 5.95 -7.23
C SER A 135 18.98 6.38 -8.06
N ARG A 136 18.82 6.61 -9.36
CA ARG A 136 19.84 7.26 -10.22
C ARG A 136 20.13 8.68 -9.79
N ASP A 137 19.10 9.47 -9.47
CA ASP A 137 19.26 10.89 -9.14
C ASP A 137 20.01 11.09 -7.82
N ILE A 138 19.92 10.11 -6.91
CA ILE A 138 20.65 10.15 -5.63
C ILE A 138 22.14 9.84 -5.83
N ARG A 139 22.47 8.92 -6.74
CA ARG A 139 23.89 8.60 -7.03
C ARG A 139 24.62 9.75 -7.70
N ASP A 140 23.91 10.47 -8.58
CA ASP A 140 24.49 11.60 -9.32
C ASP A 140 24.55 12.89 -8.48
N ALA A 141 23.73 13.00 -7.43
CA ALA A 141 23.75 14.11 -6.49
C ALA A 141 24.78 13.95 -5.35
N ALA A 142 25.38 12.77 -5.19
CA ALA A 142 26.35 12.46 -4.15
C ALA A 142 27.82 12.52 -4.58
N ILE A 143 28.13 13.16 -5.73
CA ILE A 143 29.49 13.38 -6.26
C ILE A 143 29.87 14.86 -6.12
#